data_8294c925e4245a948570c5c0c04a9645
#
_entry.id   8294c925e4245a948570c5c0c04a9645
#
_cell.length_a   1.000
_cell.length_b   1.000
_cell.length_c   1.000
_cell.angle_alpha   90.00
_cell.angle_beta   90.00
_cell.angle_gamma   90.00
#
_symmetry.space_group_name_H-M   'P 1'
#
loop_
_entity.id
_entity.type
_entity.pdbx_description
1 polymer ?
#
loop_
_entity_poly.entity_id
_entity_poly.type
_entity_poly.pdbx_seq_one_letter_code
_entity_poly.pdbx_strand_id
1 'polypeptide(L)'
;FGLTKRVVYENEEFNLLQAALNIEEDMDNLRYNKVIIATDADVDGMHIRLLLTTFFLQFFPDVIRLGHLYILQTPLFRVRNKRDTYYCYSEEERAAAVAKCGASAEITRFKGLGEISDKEFKEFIGENMRLDRVRLTKDDPIHDLLEFYMGKNTSDRQGFIMNNLRIEEDMIEDMI
;
A
#
# COMPACT_ATOMS: atom_id res chain seq x y z
N PHE A 1 17.30 -3.32 5.16
CA PHE A 1 18.40 -3.65 4.23
C PHE A 1 19.67 -3.96 5.02
N GLY A 2 20.45 -4.96 4.57
CA GLY A 2 21.68 -5.42 5.27
C GLY A 2 21.42 -6.42 6.41
N LEU A 3 20.18 -6.80 6.69
CA LEU A 3 19.87 -7.88 7.60
C LEU A 3 20.09 -9.23 6.92
N THR A 4 20.60 -10.19 7.68
CA THR A 4 20.73 -11.58 7.24
C THR A 4 19.40 -12.31 7.43
N LYS A 5 19.20 -13.41 6.69
CA LYS A 5 18.02 -14.28 6.89
C LYS A 5 17.87 -14.68 8.37
N ARG A 6 18.96 -14.95 9.07
CA ARG A 6 18.94 -15.32 10.49
C ARG A 6 18.24 -14.28 11.37
N VAL A 7 18.57 -13.00 11.19
CA VAL A 7 17.97 -11.90 11.98
C VAL A 7 16.48 -11.75 11.68
N VAL A 8 16.08 -12.00 10.42
CA VAL A 8 14.67 -11.99 10.01
C VAL A 8 13.91 -13.16 10.63
N TYR A 9 14.51 -14.35 10.68
CA TYR A 9 13.91 -15.51 11.35
C TYR A 9 13.82 -15.37 12.88
N GLU A 10 14.64 -14.53 13.50
CA GLU A 10 14.56 -14.20 14.93
C GLU A 10 13.41 -13.21 15.23
N ASN A 11 12.86 -12.52 14.21
CA ASN A 11 11.71 -11.65 14.36
C ASN A 11 10.40 -12.46 14.26
N GLU A 12 9.60 -12.40 15.32
CA GLU A 12 8.40 -13.23 15.47
C GLU A 12 7.37 -12.98 14.36
N GLU A 13 7.13 -11.72 13.99
CA GLU A 13 6.13 -11.34 12.96
C GLU A 13 6.51 -11.88 11.59
N PHE A 14 7.80 -11.73 11.21
CA PHE A 14 8.28 -12.27 9.92
C PHE A 14 8.32 -13.79 9.89
N ASN A 15 8.63 -14.41 11.01
CA ASN A 15 8.59 -15.87 11.14
C ASN A 15 7.15 -16.40 10.96
N LEU A 16 6.20 -15.81 11.68
CA LEU A 16 4.78 -16.14 11.55
C LEU A 16 4.26 -15.89 10.13
N LEU A 17 4.69 -14.82 9.47
CA LEU A 17 4.31 -14.54 8.09
C LEU A 17 4.81 -15.63 7.13
N GLN A 18 6.07 -16.05 7.26
CA GLN A 18 6.65 -17.13 6.44
C GLN A 18 5.90 -18.45 6.65
N ALA A 19 5.65 -18.82 7.90
CA ALA A 19 4.92 -20.03 8.26
C ALA A 19 3.47 -19.99 7.75
N ALA A 20 2.80 -18.84 7.87
CA ALA A 20 1.44 -18.66 7.37
C ALA A 20 1.34 -18.82 5.85
N LEU A 21 2.33 -18.31 5.11
CA LEU A 21 2.41 -18.40 3.65
C LEU A 21 2.96 -19.76 3.18
N ASN A 22 3.65 -20.48 4.05
CA ASN A 22 4.37 -21.72 3.75
C ASN A 22 5.43 -21.55 2.65
N ILE A 23 6.31 -20.57 2.82
CA ILE A 23 7.37 -20.20 1.87
C ILE A 23 8.78 -20.37 2.44
N GLU A 24 8.91 -21.06 3.57
CA GLU A 24 10.19 -21.21 4.29
C GLU A 24 11.24 -21.98 3.46
N GLU A 25 10.83 -23.04 2.79
CA GLU A 25 11.71 -23.91 2.03
C GLU A 25 11.71 -23.58 0.54
N ASP A 26 10.54 -23.53 -0.08
CA ASP A 26 10.37 -23.26 -1.50
C ASP A 26 9.01 -22.58 -1.80
N MET A 27 8.83 -22.19 -3.07
CA MET A 27 7.60 -21.56 -3.55
C MET A 27 6.53 -22.57 -4.00
N ASP A 28 6.88 -23.82 -4.19
CA ASP A 28 5.95 -24.85 -4.70
C ASP A 28 4.85 -25.14 -3.69
N ASN A 29 5.13 -24.87 -2.41
CA ASN A 29 4.23 -25.05 -1.29
C ASN A 29 3.48 -23.77 -0.90
N LEU A 30 3.57 -22.69 -1.68
CA LEU A 30 2.84 -21.45 -1.38
C LEU A 30 1.33 -21.73 -1.21
N ARG A 31 0.82 -21.41 -0.03
CA ARG A 31 -0.54 -21.76 0.38
C ARG A 31 -1.63 -20.93 -0.35
N TYR A 32 -1.28 -19.74 -0.83
CA TYR A 32 -2.24 -18.79 -1.36
C TYR A 32 -1.83 -18.27 -2.74
N ASN A 33 -2.80 -18.15 -3.65
CA ASN A 33 -2.58 -17.58 -4.98
C ASN A 33 -2.28 -16.06 -4.96
N LYS A 34 -2.81 -15.36 -3.96
CA LYS A 34 -2.60 -13.93 -3.80
C LYS A 34 -2.25 -13.61 -2.36
N VAL A 35 -1.17 -12.89 -2.20
CA VAL A 35 -0.73 -12.26 -0.94
C VAL A 35 -0.99 -10.77 -1.08
N ILE A 36 -1.85 -10.22 -0.26
CA ILE A 36 -2.31 -8.84 -0.38
C ILE A 36 -1.86 -8.06 0.85
N ILE A 37 -1.03 -7.04 0.63
CA ILE A 37 -0.63 -6.10 1.66
C ILE A 37 -1.72 -5.05 1.79
N ALA A 38 -2.39 -5.01 2.94
CA ALA A 38 -3.38 -4.01 3.30
C ALA A 38 -2.84 -3.17 4.46
N THR A 39 -2.72 -1.86 4.25
CA THR A 39 -2.23 -0.92 5.25
C THR A 39 -3.10 0.32 5.26
N ASP A 40 -2.99 1.11 6.32
CA ASP A 40 -3.60 2.42 6.40
C ASP A 40 -3.14 3.33 5.26
N ALA A 41 -3.96 4.32 4.92
CA ALA A 41 -3.67 5.27 3.84
C ALA A 41 -2.77 6.44 4.31
N ASP A 42 -2.24 6.38 5.52
CA ASP A 42 -1.35 7.37 6.10
C ASP A 42 0.14 7.08 5.86
N VAL A 43 1.01 7.93 6.41
CA VAL A 43 2.48 7.82 6.26
C VAL A 43 3.02 6.54 6.90
N ASP A 44 2.48 6.15 8.06
CA ASP A 44 2.92 4.95 8.78
C ASP A 44 2.52 3.69 8.00
N GLY A 45 1.31 3.66 7.44
CA GLY A 45 0.86 2.57 6.56
C GLY A 45 1.70 2.45 5.29
N MET A 46 2.12 3.57 4.68
CA MET A 46 3.05 3.56 3.55
C MET A 46 4.42 3.01 3.95
N HIS A 47 4.92 3.33 5.15
CA HIS A 47 6.18 2.79 5.67
C HIS A 47 6.09 1.28 5.91
N ILE A 48 5.03 0.79 6.54
CA ILE A 48 4.79 -0.65 6.73
C ILE A 48 4.74 -1.38 5.37
N ARG A 49 4.03 -0.80 4.40
CA ARG A 49 3.96 -1.33 3.02
C ARG A 49 5.34 -1.46 2.39
N LEU A 50 6.18 -0.42 2.54
CA LEU A 50 7.54 -0.42 2.03
C LEU A 50 8.39 -1.51 2.71
N LEU A 51 8.30 -1.66 4.03
CA LEU A 51 9.03 -2.68 4.78
C LEU A 51 8.63 -4.10 4.34
N LEU A 52 7.34 -4.38 4.22
CA LEU A 52 6.85 -5.69 3.77
C LEU A 52 7.26 -5.97 2.32
N THR A 53 7.17 -4.98 1.44
CA THR A 53 7.62 -5.12 0.05
C THR A 53 9.12 -5.40 0.00
N THR A 54 9.93 -4.69 0.80
CA THR A 54 11.37 -4.91 0.92
C THR A 54 11.70 -6.32 1.43
N PHE A 55 10.94 -6.82 2.40
CA PHE A 55 11.07 -8.17 2.90
C PHE A 55 10.90 -9.21 1.78
N PHE A 56 9.82 -9.10 0.99
CA PHE A 56 9.61 -10.01 -0.13
C PHE A 56 10.67 -9.85 -1.22
N LEU A 57 11.05 -8.63 -1.58
CA LEU A 57 12.10 -8.36 -2.58
C LEU A 57 13.44 -8.98 -2.20
N GLN A 58 13.81 -8.91 -0.93
CA GLN A 58 15.11 -9.35 -0.45
C GLN A 58 15.18 -10.85 -0.19
N PHE A 59 14.13 -11.44 0.38
CA PHE A 59 14.16 -12.81 0.86
C PHE A 59 13.33 -13.79 0.03
N PHE A 60 12.26 -13.31 -0.62
CA PHE A 60 11.31 -14.12 -1.38
C PHE A 60 10.93 -13.46 -2.71
N PRO A 61 11.91 -13.10 -3.57
CA PRO A 61 11.62 -12.37 -4.81
C PRO A 61 10.70 -13.14 -5.76
N ASP A 62 10.65 -14.46 -5.66
CA ASP A 62 9.79 -15.29 -6.51
C ASP A 62 8.31 -15.15 -6.19
N VAL A 63 7.92 -14.75 -4.96
CA VAL A 63 6.54 -14.34 -4.63
C VAL A 63 6.08 -13.19 -5.54
N ILE A 64 7.01 -12.29 -5.86
CA ILE A 64 6.74 -11.14 -6.74
C ILE A 64 6.84 -11.54 -8.21
N ARG A 65 7.90 -12.24 -8.62
CA ARG A 65 8.14 -12.65 -10.01
C ARG A 65 7.00 -13.51 -10.55
N LEU A 66 6.53 -14.45 -9.75
CA LEU A 66 5.41 -15.33 -10.10
C LEU A 66 4.04 -14.60 -10.00
N GLY A 67 4.02 -13.38 -9.44
CA GLY A 67 2.86 -12.53 -9.47
C GLY A 67 1.86 -12.75 -8.35
N HIS A 68 2.33 -13.19 -7.22
CA HIS A 68 1.49 -13.46 -6.05
C HIS A 68 1.34 -12.24 -5.13
N LEU A 69 2.22 -11.21 -5.21
CA LEU A 69 2.20 -10.06 -4.30
C LEU A 69 1.40 -8.89 -4.87
N TYR A 70 0.47 -8.39 -4.07
CA TYR A 70 -0.41 -7.26 -4.38
C TYR A 70 -0.48 -6.28 -3.22
N ILE A 71 -0.81 -5.03 -3.54
CA ILE A 71 -1.13 -3.97 -2.59
C ILE A 71 -2.60 -3.64 -2.74
N LEU A 72 -3.34 -3.65 -1.63
CA LEU A 72 -4.73 -3.22 -1.61
C LEU A 72 -4.80 -1.69 -1.68
N GLN A 73 -5.53 -1.16 -2.65
CA GLN A 73 -5.92 0.24 -2.62
C GLN A 73 -7.05 0.40 -1.60
N THR A 74 -6.81 1.25 -0.60
CA THR A 74 -7.81 1.60 0.41
C THR A 74 -8.46 2.93 0.04
N PRO A 75 -9.79 3.09 0.20
CA PRO A 75 -10.44 4.34 -0.12
C PRO A 75 -9.97 5.44 0.85
N LEU A 76 -9.81 6.65 0.30
CA LEU A 76 -9.45 7.85 1.06
C LEU A 76 -10.69 8.57 1.59
N PHE A 77 -11.81 8.47 0.86
CA PHE A 77 -13.05 9.14 1.20
C PHE A 77 -14.26 8.25 1.02
N ARG A 78 -15.27 8.51 1.83
CA ARG A 78 -16.63 8.04 1.61
C ARG A 78 -17.51 9.28 1.36
N VAL A 79 -18.22 9.27 0.24
CA VAL A 79 -19.23 10.28 -0.11
C VAL A 79 -20.57 9.58 -0.16
N ARG A 80 -21.54 10.04 0.64
CA ARG A 80 -22.86 9.42 0.69
C ARG A 80 -23.98 10.44 0.74
N ASN A 81 -25.15 10.03 0.31
CA ASN A 81 -26.43 10.68 0.58
C ASN A 81 -27.40 9.65 1.17
N LYS A 82 -28.70 9.96 1.23
CA LYS A 82 -29.72 9.04 1.77
C LYS A 82 -29.93 7.77 0.93
N ARG A 83 -29.45 7.73 -0.31
CA ARG A 83 -29.69 6.63 -1.27
C ARG A 83 -28.41 5.90 -1.66
N ASP A 84 -27.33 6.64 -1.88
CA ASP A 84 -26.12 6.14 -2.50
C ASP A 84 -24.90 6.37 -1.60
N THR A 85 -23.94 5.46 -1.67
CA THR A 85 -22.64 5.55 -1.02
C THR A 85 -21.55 5.29 -2.04
N TYR A 86 -20.55 6.16 -2.11
CA TYR A 86 -19.40 6.05 -2.98
C TYR A 86 -18.12 6.04 -2.16
N TYR A 87 -17.23 5.07 -2.46
CA TYR A 87 -15.89 5.03 -1.92
C TYR A 87 -14.93 5.58 -2.97
N CYS A 88 -14.14 6.59 -2.60
CA CYS A 88 -13.30 7.36 -3.50
C CYS A 88 -11.83 7.19 -3.11
N TYR A 89 -11.00 6.97 -4.11
CA TYR A 89 -9.57 6.67 -3.98
C TYR A 89 -8.70 7.84 -4.41
N SER A 90 -9.30 8.91 -4.92
CA SER A 90 -8.65 10.16 -5.29
C SER A 90 -9.56 11.36 -5.05
N GLU A 91 -8.99 12.56 -5.11
CA GLU A 91 -9.75 13.82 -5.03
C GLU A 91 -10.71 13.98 -6.20
N GLU A 92 -10.32 13.53 -7.39
CA GLU A 92 -11.14 13.59 -8.59
C GLU A 92 -12.37 12.67 -8.43
N GLU A 93 -12.19 11.46 -7.90
CA GLU A 93 -13.30 10.55 -7.63
C GLU A 93 -14.22 11.14 -6.55
N ARG A 94 -13.66 11.80 -5.52
CA ARG A 94 -14.42 12.49 -4.50
C ARG A 94 -15.28 13.59 -5.11
N ALA A 95 -14.70 14.46 -5.92
CA ALA A 95 -15.44 15.56 -6.58
C ALA A 95 -16.57 15.03 -7.47
N ALA A 96 -16.31 13.98 -8.25
CA ALA A 96 -17.32 13.34 -9.07
C ALA A 96 -18.45 12.71 -8.25
N ALA A 97 -18.13 12.09 -7.11
CA ALA A 97 -19.12 11.52 -6.20
C ALA A 97 -19.97 12.59 -5.51
N VAL A 98 -19.38 13.71 -5.10
CA VAL A 98 -20.10 14.87 -4.53
C VAL A 98 -21.09 15.43 -5.55
N ALA A 99 -20.67 15.59 -6.81
CA ALA A 99 -21.55 16.05 -7.87
C ALA A 99 -22.78 15.12 -8.08
N LYS A 100 -22.58 13.80 -7.96
CA LYS A 100 -23.66 12.80 -8.05
C LYS A 100 -24.60 12.82 -6.84
N CYS A 101 -24.04 12.98 -5.63
CA CYS A 101 -24.83 13.04 -4.39
C CYS A 101 -25.61 14.34 -4.24
N GLY A 102 -25.18 15.42 -4.92
CA GLY A 102 -25.83 16.74 -4.84
C GLY A 102 -25.66 17.44 -3.51
N ALA A 103 -26.54 18.39 -3.22
CA ALA A 103 -26.48 19.25 -2.01
C ALA A 103 -26.56 18.50 -0.66
N SER A 104 -26.95 17.24 -0.67
CA SER A 104 -27.04 16.40 0.54
C SER A 104 -25.83 15.47 0.72
N ALA A 105 -24.73 15.70 0.00
CA ALA A 105 -23.53 14.92 0.11
C ALA A 105 -22.89 15.05 1.50
N GLU A 106 -22.69 13.92 2.16
CA GLU A 106 -21.92 13.81 3.40
C GLU A 106 -20.57 13.19 3.04
N ILE A 107 -19.48 13.85 3.40
CA ILE A 107 -18.11 13.43 3.09
C ILE A 107 -17.44 12.97 4.37
N THR A 108 -16.87 11.79 4.37
CA THR A 108 -16.00 11.28 5.43
C THR A 108 -14.63 10.99 4.84
N ARG A 109 -13.56 11.47 5.47
CA ARG A 109 -12.18 11.10 5.13
C ARG A 109 -11.73 9.97 6.03
N PHE A 110 -11.21 8.90 5.45
CA PHE A 110 -10.59 7.80 6.20
C PHE A 110 -9.11 8.10 6.40
N LYS A 111 -8.64 7.93 7.63
CA LYS A 111 -7.21 8.02 7.98
C LYS A 111 -6.58 6.64 8.08
N GLY A 112 -7.35 5.64 8.52
CA GLY A 112 -6.88 4.28 8.66
C GLY A 112 -7.99 3.24 8.45
N LEU A 113 -7.60 1.98 8.28
CA LEU A 113 -8.51 0.84 8.09
C LEU A 113 -9.44 0.64 9.29
N GLY A 114 -8.99 1.00 10.51
CA GLY A 114 -9.78 0.89 11.73
C GLY A 114 -10.99 1.82 11.80
N GLU A 115 -11.04 2.85 10.95
CA GLU A 115 -12.20 3.76 10.86
C GLU A 115 -13.31 3.20 9.94
N ILE A 116 -13.00 2.13 9.21
CA ILE A 116 -13.90 1.48 8.28
C ILE A 116 -14.56 0.31 8.99
N SER A 117 -15.89 0.29 9.06
CA SER A 117 -16.59 -0.82 9.67
C SER A 117 -16.42 -2.11 8.87
N ASP A 118 -16.58 -3.26 9.52
CA ASP A 118 -16.48 -4.59 8.88
C ASP A 118 -17.47 -4.75 7.71
N LYS A 119 -18.63 -4.14 7.79
CA LYS A 119 -19.64 -4.14 6.72
C LYS A 119 -19.18 -3.33 5.51
N GLU A 120 -18.62 -2.17 5.74
CA GLU A 120 -18.06 -1.31 4.70
C GLU A 120 -16.83 -1.95 4.08
N PHE A 121 -15.96 -2.57 4.90
CA PHE A 121 -14.77 -3.24 4.42
C PHE A 121 -15.09 -4.33 3.40
N LYS A 122 -16.18 -5.06 3.56
CA LYS A 122 -16.64 -6.06 2.60
C LYS A 122 -16.93 -5.52 1.20
N GLU A 123 -17.34 -4.25 1.10
CA GLU A 123 -17.69 -3.63 -0.18
C GLU A 123 -16.46 -3.48 -1.10
N PHE A 124 -15.28 -3.26 -0.55
CA PHE A 124 -14.06 -3.03 -1.34
C PHE A 124 -13.01 -4.14 -1.25
N ILE A 125 -13.23 -5.21 -0.50
CA ILE A 125 -12.42 -6.44 -0.58
C ILE A 125 -13.09 -7.57 -1.38
N GLY A 126 -14.27 -7.30 -1.96
CA GLY A 126 -15.04 -8.24 -2.77
C GLY A 126 -14.56 -8.30 -4.23
N GLU A 127 -15.50 -8.56 -5.15
CA GLU A 127 -15.22 -8.71 -6.59
C GLU A 127 -14.63 -7.45 -7.22
N ASN A 128 -14.97 -6.26 -6.70
CA ASN A 128 -14.50 -4.96 -7.17
C ASN A 128 -13.24 -4.47 -6.46
N MET A 129 -12.53 -5.35 -5.78
CA MET A 129 -11.30 -5.04 -5.06
C MET A 129 -10.25 -4.43 -6.00
N ARG A 130 -9.72 -3.24 -5.64
CA ARG A 130 -8.65 -2.59 -6.40
C ARG A 130 -7.31 -3.05 -5.87
N LEU A 131 -6.56 -3.74 -6.73
CA LEU A 131 -5.25 -4.30 -6.40
C LEU A 131 -4.19 -3.77 -7.33
N ASP A 132 -3.11 -3.26 -6.76
CA ASP A 132 -1.87 -2.96 -7.48
C ASP A 132 -0.94 -4.15 -7.38
N ARG A 133 -0.67 -4.82 -8.50
CA ARG A 133 0.28 -5.91 -8.55
C ARG A 133 1.69 -5.38 -8.41
N VAL A 134 2.43 -5.86 -7.44
CA VAL A 134 3.86 -5.63 -7.35
C VAL A 134 4.55 -6.40 -8.48
N ARG A 135 5.37 -5.70 -9.27
CA ARG A 135 6.06 -6.27 -10.44
C ARG A 135 7.56 -6.16 -10.25
N LEU A 136 8.24 -7.17 -10.73
CA LEU A 136 9.68 -7.23 -10.78
C LEU A 136 10.07 -7.82 -12.14
N THR A 137 10.86 -7.09 -12.89
CA THR A 137 11.43 -7.58 -14.13
C THR A 137 12.78 -8.23 -13.87
N LYS A 138 13.30 -9.01 -14.84
CA LYS A 138 14.62 -9.67 -14.70
C LYS A 138 15.77 -8.68 -14.64
N ASP A 139 15.57 -7.50 -15.24
CA ASP A 139 16.58 -6.47 -15.41
C ASP A 139 16.52 -5.40 -14.28
N ASP A 140 15.57 -5.50 -13.36
CA ASP A 140 15.46 -4.54 -12.26
C ASP A 140 16.66 -4.69 -11.31
N PRO A 141 17.41 -3.61 -11.05
CA PRO A 141 18.56 -3.62 -10.16
C PRO A 141 18.09 -3.61 -8.69
N ILE A 142 17.54 -4.73 -8.24
CA ILE A 142 16.92 -4.87 -6.91
C ILE A 142 17.86 -4.40 -5.80
N HIS A 143 19.13 -4.83 -5.88
CA HIS A 143 20.12 -4.49 -4.85
C HIS A 143 20.33 -2.97 -4.77
N ASP A 144 20.49 -2.31 -5.91
CA ASP A 144 20.73 -0.87 -5.98
C ASP A 144 19.50 -0.07 -5.51
N LEU A 145 18.29 -0.54 -5.88
CA LEU A 145 17.04 0.05 -5.40
C LEU A 145 16.90 -0.09 -3.88
N LEU A 146 17.16 -1.28 -3.33
CA LEU A 146 17.11 -1.50 -1.90
C LEU A 146 18.19 -0.71 -1.17
N GLU A 147 19.40 -0.63 -1.70
CA GLU A 147 20.46 0.19 -1.13
C GLU A 147 20.10 1.67 -1.17
N PHE A 148 19.54 2.16 -2.26
CA PHE A 148 19.10 3.54 -2.38
C PHE A 148 18.00 3.89 -1.39
N TYR A 149 16.90 3.13 -1.36
CA TYR A 149 15.73 3.46 -0.54
C TYR A 149 15.87 3.06 0.92
N MET A 150 16.56 1.95 1.23
CA MET A 150 16.62 1.34 2.56
C MET A 150 18.04 1.33 3.16
N GLY A 151 19.05 1.71 2.41
CA GLY A 151 20.44 1.79 2.87
C GLY A 151 20.75 3.03 3.69
N LYS A 152 22.06 3.21 3.99
CA LYS A 152 22.54 4.34 4.82
C LYS A 152 22.89 5.61 4.03
N ASN A 153 22.63 5.67 2.71
CA ASN A 153 22.97 6.77 1.81
C ASN A 153 21.98 7.95 1.89
N THR A 154 21.85 8.55 3.04
CA THR A 154 20.91 9.65 3.30
C THR A 154 21.11 10.84 2.37
N SER A 155 22.37 11.14 2.00
CA SER A 155 22.71 12.26 1.12
C SER A 155 22.08 12.12 -0.27
N ASP A 156 22.17 10.93 -0.88
CA ASP A 156 21.63 10.69 -2.22
C ASP A 156 20.10 10.77 -2.23
N ARG A 157 19.45 10.24 -1.17
CA ARG A 157 17.99 10.38 -1.00
C ARG A 157 17.58 11.84 -0.80
N GLN A 158 18.35 12.62 -0.05
CA GLN A 158 18.05 14.04 0.12
C GLN A 158 18.15 14.78 -1.22
N GLY A 159 19.20 14.51 -2.00
CA GLY A 159 19.34 15.07 -3.34
C GLY A 159 18.19 14.68 -4.27
N PHE A 160 17.77 13.40 -4.22
CA PHE A 160 16.62 12.93 -5.00
C PHE A 160 15.33 13.65 -4.61
N ILE A 161 15.05 13.80 -3.32
CA ILE A 161 13.86 14.51 -2.83
C ILE A 161 13.88 15.95 -3.31
N MET A 162 15.00 16.65 -3.15
CA MET A 162 15.11 18.06 -3.57
C MET A 162 14.91 18.24 -5.08
N ASN A 163 15.44 17.33 -5.89
CA ASN A 163 15.34 17.40 -7.35
C ASN A 163 13.92 17.02 -7.87
N ASN A 164 13.15 16.30 -7.10
CA ASN A 164 11.82 15.84 -7.48
C ASN A 164 10.69 16.48 -6.67
N LEU A 165 11.02 17.43 -5.79
CA LEU A 165 10.05 18.13 -4.97
C LEU A 165 9.11 18.94 -5.88
N ARG A 166 7.82 18.66 -5.80
CA ARG A 166 6.77 19.48 -6.37
C ARG A 166 6.15 20.30 -5.24
N ILE A 167 6.23 21.61 -5.38
CA ILE A 167 5.54 22.53 -4.48
C ILE A 167 4.12 22.67 -5.05
N GLU A 168 3.13 22.11 -4.39
CA GLU A 168 1.74 22.44 -4.65
C GLU A 168 1.46 23.74 -3.87
N GLU A 169 1.06 24.79 -4.56
CA GLU A 169 0.48 25.97 -3.91
C GLU A 169 -0.78 25.50 -3.22
N ASP A 170 -0.80 25.57 -1.89
CA ASP A 170 -2.06 25.42 -1.14
C ASP A 170 -3.03 26.47 -1.70
N MET A 171 -4.06 26.02 -2.40
CA MET A 171 -5.19 26.89 -2.69
C MET A 171 -5.79 27.20 -1.33
N ILE A 172 -5.38 28.34 -0.78
CA ILE A 172 -6.08 28.97 0.34
C ILE A 172 -7.46 29.30 -0.24
N GLU A 173 -8.42 28.41 0.00
CA GLU A 173 -9.81 28.79 -0.17
C GLU A 173 -10.04 29.95 0.79
N ASP A 174 -10.07 31.15 0.22
CA ASP A 174 -10.54 32.33 0.92
C ASP A 174 -11.93 32.02 1.48
N MET A 175 -11.96 31.67 2.77
CA MET A 175 -13.22 31.67 3.53
C MET A 175 -13.61 33.14 3.73
N ILE A 176 -14.46 33.65 2.82
CA ILE A 176 -15.27 34.83 3.03
C ILE A 176 -16.71 34.39 3.24
#